data_5830eb5352c6049e8ca5b646b2977428
#
_entry.id   5830eb5352c6049e8ca5b646b2977428
#
_cell.length_a   1.000
_cell.length_b   1.000
_cell.length_c   1.000
_cell.angle_alpha   90.00
_cell.angle_beta   90.00
_cell.angle_gamma   90.00
#
_symmetry.space_group_name_H-M   'P 1'
#
loop_
_entity.id
_entity.type
_entity.pdbx_description
1 polymer ?
#
loop_
_entity_poly.entity_id
_entity_poly.type
_entity_poly.pdbx_seq_one_letter_code
_entity_poly.pdbx_strand_id
1 'polypeptide(L)'
;MASTVTSTPNDLTLSAGYNSSKSGKISWTAPTVPDGATIKSCVLTGKATASSTKVSSIKINNQSITVSTSGYNFTINLGKDNSITSVTATMTKSERWKTHTVNFTNMIYTVTYELASVLYTVTFKDWDGSVLKTQTVASGGSATPPSNPTRDGYTFSGWSGNYTNVTADVDIKAQYTKNSSGGDDTSVKNIKIGSSTIDKLYLGTSQIVKVYLGDILLYSNSTRGN
;
A
#
# COMPACT_ATOMS: atom_id res chain seq x y z
N MET A 1 -1.02 -6.58 3.00
CA MET A 1 -2.09 -7.04 3.93
C MET A 1 -2.28 -8.54 3.73
N ALA A 2 -2.48 -9.27 4.84
CA ALA A 2 -2.81 -10.69 4.74
C ALA A 2 -4.25 -10.87 4.24
N SER A 3 -4.43 -11.78 3.32
CA SER A 3 -5.71 -12.18 2.75
C SER A 3 -5.95 -13.66 2.98
N THR A 4 -7.18 -14.12 2.89
CA THR A 4 -7.54 -15.54 3.07
C THR A 4 -8.38 -16.05 1.94
N VAL A 5 -8.18 -17.33 1.61
CA VAL A 5 -9.08 -18.13 0.78
C VAL A 5 -9.42 -19.42 1.51
N THR A 6 -10.60 -19.94 1.27
CA THR A 6 -11.10 -21.14 1.99
C THR A 6 -11.65 -22.18 1.04
N SER A 7 -11.67 -23.43 1.49
CA SER A 7 -12.45 -24.51 0.90
C SER A 7 -13.13 -25.35 1.99
N THR A 8 -14.15 -26.08 1.61
CA THR A 8 -14.91 -26.94 2.52
C THR A 8 -14.48 -28.39 2.31
N PRO A 9 -13.80 -29.01 3.30
CA PRO A 9 -13.51 -30.43 3.28
C PRO A 9 -14.78 -31.29 3.39
N ASN A 10 -14.68 -32.56 2.95
CA ASN A 10 -15.72 -33.53 3.12
C ASN A 10 -15.89 -33.90 4.60
N ASP A 11 -17.12 -34.16 5.03
CA ASP A 11 -17.39 -34.79 6.34
C ASP A 11 -16.83 -36.21 6.41
N LEU A 12 -16.43 -36.63 7.61
CA LEU A 12 -15.86 -37.94 7.85
C LEU A 12 -16.46 -38.54 9.12
N THR A 13 -16.88 -39.81 9.02
CA THR A 13 -17.25 -40.62 10.17
C THR A 13 -16.27 -41.78 10.31
N LEU A 14 -15.69 -41.94 11.49
CA LEU A 14 -14.88 -43.10 11.87
C LEU A 14 -15.62 -43.95 12.88
N SER A 15 -15.58 -45.27 12.69
CA SER A 15 -16.17 -46.25 13.62
C SER A 15 -15.12 -47.29 14.00
N ALA A 16 -14.89 -47.51 15.29
CA ALA A 16 -13.93 -48.47 15.76
C ALA A 16 -14.54 -49.41 16.82
N GLY A 17 -14.30 -50.72 16.67
CA GLY A 17 -14.61 -51.75 17.66
C GLY A 17 -13.52 -51.91 18.71
N TYR A 18 -13.61 -53.02 19.46
CA TYR A 18 -12.69 -53.33 20.57
C TYR A 18 -11.21 -53.39 20.11
N ASN A 19 -10.34 -52.76 20.88
CA ASN A 19 -8.87 -52.69 20.66
C ASN A 19 -8.48 -52.45 19.20
N SER A 20 -9.24 -51.61 18.50
CA SER A 20 -9.00 -51.32 17.10
C SER A 20 -8.80 -49.85 16.88
N SER A 21 -7.96 -49.51 15.91
CA SER A 21 -7.83 -48.20 15.35
C SER A 21 -8.55 -48.15 14.02
N LYS A 22 -9.17 -47.01 13.73
CA LYS A 22 -9.71 -46.69 12.42
C LYS A 22 -9.15 -45.36 11.96
N SER A 23 -8.79 -45.33 10.68
CA SER A 23 -8.37 -44.11 10.01
C SER A 23 -9.24 -43.83 8.80
N GLY A 24 -9.42 -42.60 8.51
CA GLY A 24 -10.12 -42.12 7.33
C GLY A 24 -9.47 -40.81 6.82
N LYS A 25 -9.83 -40.45 5.62
CA LYS A 25 -9.25 -39.32 4.94
C LYS A 25 -10.26 -38.16 4.92
N ILE A 26 -9.85 -37.02 5.43
CA ILE A 26 -10.52 -35.75 5.22
C ILE A 26 -9.82 -35.09 4.00
N SER A 27 -10.58 -34.78 2.98
CA SER A 27 -10.04 -34.20 1.73
C SER A 27 -10.81 -32.98 1.29
N TRP A 28 -10.17 -32.16 0.52
CA TRP A 28 -10.72 -30.92 -0.04
C TRP A 28 -10.05 -30.57 -1.36
N THR A 29 -10.65 -29.64 -2.10
CA THR A 29 -9.98 -28.99 -3.23
C THR A 29 -9.16 -27.82 -2.70
N ALA A 30 -7.89 -27.75 -3.06
CA ALA A 30 -7.05 -26.61 -2.69
C ALA A 30 -7.66 -25.31 -3.24
N PRO A 31 -7.87 -24.28 -2.41
CA PRO A 31 -8.35 -23.01 -2.89
C PRO A 31 -7.27 -22.32 -3.74
N THR A 32 -7.69 -21.60 -4.77
CA THR A 32 -6.78 -20.87 -5.63
C THR A 32 -6.20 -19.67 -4.88
N VAL A 33 -4.88 -19.60 -4.81
CA VAL A 33 -4.13 -18.46 -4.29
C VAL A 33 -3.62 -17.67 -5.47
N PRO A 34 -3.70 -16.33 -5.48
CA PRO A 34 -3.21 -15.52 -6.58
C PRO A 34 -1.73 -15.73 -6.88
N ASP A 35 -1.35 -15.61 -8.16
CA ASP A 35 0.04 -15.70 -8.59
C ASP A 35 0.92 -14.66 -7.86
N GLY A 36 2.12 -15.08 -7.49
CA GLY A 36 3.06 -14.23 -6.75
C GLY A 36 2.73 -14.03 -5.27
N ALA A 37 1.67 -14.67 -4.76
CA ALA A 37 1.36 -14.61 -3.34
C ALA A 37 2.29 -15.49 -2.50
N THR A 38 2.64 -15.02 -1.32
CA THR A 38 3.38 -15.77 -0.32
C THR A 38 2.42 -16.36 0.71
N ILE A 39 2.36 -17.69 0.81
CA ILE A 39 1.52 -18.38 1.80
C ILE A 39 2.12 -18.18 3.20
N LYS A 40 1.30 -17.74 4.13
CA LYS A 40 1.67 -17.52 5.54
C LYS A 40 1.26 -18.67 6.42
N SER A 41 0.08 -19.23 6.21
CA SER A 41 -0.40 -20.40 6.94
C SER A 41 -1.52 -21.14 6.21
N CYS A 42 -1.59 -22.42 6.46
CA CYS A 42 -2.68 -23.29 6.05
C CYS A 42 -3.27 -23.96 7.32
N VAL A 43 -4.55 -23.80 7.55
CA VAL A 43 -5.22 -24.25 8.77
C VAL A 43 -6.50 -24.99 8.43
N LEU A 44 -6.68 -26.17 9.04
CA LEU A 44 -7.93 -26.91 9.03
C LEU A 44 -8.65 -26.73 10.37
N THR A 45 -9.87 -26.22 10.32
CA THR A 45 -10.76 -26.13 11.49
C THR A 45 -11.97 -27.01 11.30
N GLY A 46 -12.66 -27.36 12.38
CA GLY A 46 -13.88 -28.13 12.31
C GLY A 46 -14.41 -28.53 13.69
N LYS A 47 -15.42 -29.36 13.69
CA LYS A 47 -16.03 -29.90 14.88
C LYS A 47 -15.90 -31.45 14.89
N ALA A 48 -15.41 -31.98 16.02
CA ALA A 48 -15.32 -33.42 16.24
C ALA A 48 -16.31 -33.86 17.35
N THR A 49 -17.24 -34.73 17.05
CA THR A 49 -18.26 -35.21 17.96
C THR A 49 -18.12 -36.73 18.15
N ALA A 50 -17.90 -37.17 19.37
CA ALA A 50 -17.79 -38.58 19.71
C ALA A 50 -19.14 -39.14 20.18
N SER A 51 -19.44 -40.40 19.83
CA SER A 51 -20.61 -41.09 20.36
C SER A 51 -20.47 -41.46 21.84
N SER A 52 -19.27 -41.37 22.41
CA SER A 52 -18.97 -41.72 23.81
C SER A 52 -17.70 -41.03 24.29
N THR A 53 -17.63 -40.78 25.59
CA THR A 53 -16.42 -40.32 26.28
C THR A 53 -15.31 -41.38 26.36
N LYS A 54 -15.58 -42.60 25.91
CA LYS A 54 -14.65 -43.75 25.94
C LYS A 54 -13.77 -43.88 24.70
N VAL A 55 -13.75 -42.88 23.85
CA VAL A 55 -12.77 -42.78 22.76
C VAL A 55 -11.42 -42.39 23.36
N SER A 56 -10.40 -43.26 23.21
CA SER A 56 -9.16 -43.12 23.95
C SER A 56 -8.15 -42.12 23.29
N SER A 57 -8.20 -42.04 21.99
CA SER A 57 -7.30 -41.14 21.26
C SER A 57 -7.87 -40.74 19.90
N ILE A 58 -7.80 -39.46 19.60
CA ILE A 58 -8.12 -38.91 18.28
C ILE A 58 -6.94 -38.09 17.80
N LYS A 59 -6.57 -38.29 16.55
CA LYS A 59 -5.53 -37.51 15.87
C LYS A 59 -5.98 -37.11 14.49
N ILE A 60 -5.61 -35.91 14.09
CA ILE A 60 -5.68 -35.43 12.71
C ILE A 60 -4.29 -35.01 12.32
N ASN A 61 -3.75 -35.52 11.21
CA ASN A 61 -2.37 -35.25 10.76
C ASN A 61 -1.36 -35.40 11.91
N ASN A 62 -1.45 -36.48 12.67
CA ASN A 62 -0.67 -36.78 13.89
C ASN A 62 -0.82 -35.78 15.07
N GLN A 63 -1.62 -34.73 14.94
CA GLN A 63 -1.92 -33.82 16.04
C GLN A 63 -3.12 -34.35 16.85
N SER A 64 -2.95 -34.46 18.16
CA SER A 64 -4.03 -34.90 19.06
C SER A 64 -5.08 -33.81 19.18
N ILE A 65 -6.36 -34.24 19.10
CA ILE A 65 -7.51 -33.34 19.27
C ILE A 65 -8.38 -33.81 20.42
N THR A 66 -9.03 -32.87 21.08
CA THR A 66 -10.06 -33.14 22.07
C THR A 66 -11.39 -33.41 21.37
N VAL A 67 -12.16 -34.37 21.92
CA VAL A 67 -13.53 -34.67 21.49
C VAL A 67 -14.46 -34.71 22.68
N SER A 68 -15.75 -34.47 22.44
CA SER A 68 -16.81 -34.65 23.42
C SER A 68 -18.09 -35.15 22.74
N THR A 69 -19.03 -35.59 23.52
CA THR A 69 -20.34 -36.03 23.01
C THR A 69 -21.21 -34.87 22.51
N SER A 70 -20.96 -33.66 22.99
CA SER A 70 -21.55 -32.41 22.47
C SER A 70 -20.81 -31.81 21.29
N GLY A 71 -19.63 -32.37 20.95
CA GLY A 71 -18.70 -31.89 19.94
C GLY A 71 -17.74 -30.85 20.49
N TYR A 72 -16.53 -30.85 19.97
CA TYR A 72 -15.45 -29.94 20.31
C TYR A 72 -14.83 -29.38 19.05
N ASN A 73 -14.63 -28.07 19.00
CA ASN A 73 -13.97 -27.45 17.87
C ASN A 73 -12.47 -27.74 17.89
N PHE A 74 -11.91 -28.05 16.75
CA PHE A 74 -10.48 -28.28 16.59
C PHE A 74 -9.86 -27.32 15.59
N THR A 75 -8.55 -27.11 15.73
CA THR A 75 -7.71 -26.36 14.80
C THR A 75 -6.43 -27.16 14.57
N ILE A 76 -6.12 -27.44 13.31
CA ILE A 76 -4.91 -28.15 12.88
C ILE A 76 -4.10 -27.22 11.99
N ASN A 77 -2.88 -26.91 12.40
CA ASN A 77 -1.95 -26.16 11.58
C ASN A 77 -1.25 -27.11 10.59
N LEU A 78 -1.36 -26.83 9.31
CA LEU A 78 -0.77 -27.61 8.22
C LEU A 78 0.48 -26.95 7.62
N GLY A 79 0.97 -25.86 8.23
CA GLY A 79 2.15 -25.16 7.76
C GLY A 79 1.84 -24.14 6.69
N LYS A 80 2.68 -24.08 5.65
CA LYS A 80 2.61 -23.08 4.57
C LYS A 80 2.47 -23.72 3.18
N ASP A 81 2.13 -24.98 3.12
CA ASP A 81 2.02 -25.73 1.87
C ASP A 81 0.56 -25.90 1.47
N ASN A 82 0.09 -25.15 0.48
CA ASN A 82 -1.26 -25.26 -0.07
C ASN A 82 -1.44 -26.46 -1.01
N SER A 83 -0.40 -27.24 -1.27
CA SER A 83 -0.53 -28.49 -2.04
C SER A 83 -1.17 -29.62 -1.24
N ILE A 84 -1.28 -29.46 0.08
CA ILE A 84 -1.95 -30.42 0.94
C ILE A 84 -3.47 -30.37 0.68
N THR A 85 -4.01 -31.44 0.10
CA THR A 85 -5.43 -31.57 -0.22
C THR A 85 -6.15 -32.61 0.62
N SER A 86 -5.45 -33.24 1.57
CA SER A 86 -6.06 -34.17 2.52
C SER A 86 -5.19 -34.42 3.74
N VAL A 87 -5.83 -34.83 4.82
CA VAL A 87 -5.18 -35.31 6.05
C VAL A 87 -5.82 -36.60 6.51
N THR A 88 -5.06 -37.38 7.27
CA THR A 88 -5.59 -38.61 7.88
C THR A 88 -6.09 -38.33 9.28
N ALA A 89 -7.34 -38.65 9.56
CA ALA A 89 -7.92 -38.72 10.89
C ALA A 89 -7.85 -40.13 11.41
N THR A 90 -7.40 -40.32 12.64
CA THR A 90 -7.29 -41.64 13.28
C THR A 90 -7.97 -41.62 14.64
N MET A 91 -8.77 -42.64 14.89
CA MET A 91 -9.43 -42.89 16.15
C MET A 91 -8.94 -44.21 16.73
N THR A 92 -8.59 -44.25 18.01
CA THR A 92 -8.24 -45.47 18.76
C THR A 92 -9.19 -45.65 19.91
N LYS A 93 -9.61 -46.87 20.14
CA LYS A 93 -10.53 -47.28 21.18
C LYS A 93 -9.99 -48.43 21.99
N SER A 94 -10.20 -48.42 23.31
CA SER A 94 -9.72 -49.43 24.25
C SER A 94 -10.84 -50.23 24.95
N GLU A 95 -12.11 -49.89 24.73
CA GLU A 95 -13.25 -50.51 25.45
C GLU A 95 -13.84 -51.76 24.77
N ARG A 96 -14.23 -52.77 25.55
CA ARG A 96 -14.84 -54.01 25.05
C ARG A 96 -16.30 -53.80 24.63
N TRP A 97 -16.76 -54.60 23.65
CA TRP A 97 -18.15 -54.88 23.32
C TRP A 97 -19.02 -53.77 22.70
N LYS A 98 -18.49 -52.56 22.47
CA LYS A 98 -19.25 -51.49 21.82
C LYS A 98 -18.43 -50.83 20.70
N THR A 99 -19.09 -50.56 19.60
CA THR A 99 -18.54 -49.69 18.56
C THR A 99 -18.76 -48.24 18.95
N HIS A 100 -17.74 -47.43 18.83
CA HIS A 100 -17.84 -46.00 19.00
C HIS A 100 -17.52 -45.28 17.68
N THR A 101 -18.12 -44.12 17.51
CA THR A 101 -17.97 -43.32 16.32
C THR A 101 -17.43 -41.94 16.68
N VAL A 102 -16.74 -41.35 15.74
CA VAL A 102 -16.38 -39.91 15.76
C VAL A 102 -16.76 -39.33 14.44
N ASN A 103 -17.53 -38.25 14.48
CA ASN A 103 -17.93 -37.47 13.32
C ASN A 103 -17.14 -36.19 13.26
N PHE A 104 -16.54 -35.91 12.12
CA PHE A 104 -15.87 -34.67 11.78
C PHE A 104 -16.76 -33.90 10.83
N THR A 105 -17.20 -32.73 11.24
CA THR A 105 -18.18 -31.90 10.52
C THR A 105 -17.82 -30.41 10.54
N ASN A 106 -18.49 -29.63 9.74
CA ASN A 106 -18.32 -28.19 9.67
C ASN A 106 -16.83 -27.79 9.46
N MET A 107 -16.15 -28.55 8.61
CA MET A 107 -14.74 -28.34 8.38
C MET A 107 -14.50 -27.24 7.38
N ILE A 108 -13.50 -26.41 7.66
CA ILE A 108 -13.04 -25.34 6.79
C ILE A 108 -11.52 -25.41 6.70
N TYR A 109 -11.01 -25.49 5.49
CA TYR A 109 -9.59 -25.30 5.20
C TYR A 109 -9.35 -23.85 4.78
N THR A 110 -8.48 -23.16 5.51
CA THR A 110 -8.16 -21.74 5.31
C THR A 110 -6.70 -21.59 4.95
N VAL A 111 -6.43 -20.89 3.87
CA VAL A 111 -5.09 -20.46 3.46
C VAL A 111 -4.98 -18.96 3.68
N THR A 112 -4.02 -18.54 4.48
CA THR A 112 -3.65 -17.13 4.65
C THR A 112 -2.43 -16.83 3.80
N TYR A 113 -2.47 -15.78 3.02
CA TYR A 113 -1.39 -15.37 2.12
C TYR A 113 -1.19 -13.86 2.10
N GLU A 114 -0.04 -13.43 1.62
CA GLU A 114 0.25 -12.03 1.33
C GLU A 114 0.69 -11.90 -0.11
N LEU A 115 0.16 -10.91 -0.82
CA LEU A 115 0.67 -10.52 -2.13
C LEU A 115 1.95 -9.70 -1.94
N ALA A 116 2.94 -9.97 -2.78
CA ALA A 116 4.09 -9.08 -2.92
C ALA A 116 3.58 -7.70 -3.34
N SER A 117 3.98 -6.66 -2.62
CA SER A 117 3.69 -5.30 -3.02
C SER A 117 4.54 -4.96 -4.24
N VAL A 118 3.91 -4.62 -5.36
CA VAL A 118 4.61 -3.96 -6.46
C VAL A 118 4.98 -2.56 -5.98
N LEU A 119 6.26 -2.24 -6.06
CA LEU A 119 6.80 -0.94 -5.63
C LEU A 119 7.18 -0.13 -6.87
N TYR A 120 6.88 1.15 -6.83
CA TYR A 120 7.23 2.12 -7.87
C TYR A 120 8.06 3.24 -7.28
N THR A 121 8.94 3.80 -8.12
CA THR A 121 9.82 4.90 -7.77
C THR A 121 9.23 6.22 -8.26
N VAL A 122 9.07 7.18 -7.35
CA VAL A 122 8.69 8.56 -7.66
C VAL A 122 9.91 9.44 -7.45
N THR A 123 10.35 10.14 -8.51
CA THR A 123 11.51 11.02 -8.46
C THR A 123 11.08 12.47 -8.68
N PHE A 124 11.24 13.31 -7.67
CA PHE A 124 11.02 14.75 -7.76
C PHE A 124 12.28 15.43 -8.26
N LYS A 125 12.16 16.14 -9.37
CA LYS A 125 13.26 16.86 -10.04
C LYS A 125 13.00 18.35 -10.08
N ASP A 126 14.07 19.11 -10.04
CA ASP A 126 13.99 20.55 -10.29
C ASP A 126 13.91 20.86 -11.79
N TRP A 127 13.80 22.14 -12.13
CA TRP A 127 13.69 22.64 -13.51
C TRP A 127 14.89 22.25 -14.39
N ASP A 128 16.08 22.13 -13.80
CA ASP A 128 17.34 21.75 -14.48
C ASP A 128 17.54 20.24 -14.57
N GLY A 129 16.62 19.45 -13.99
CA GLY A 129 16.68 18.00 -13.95
C GLY A 129 17.40 17.44 -12.72
N SER A 130 17.93 18.28 -11.83
CA SER A 130 18.52 17.82 -10.57
C SER A 130 17.47 17.12 -9.71
N VAL A 131 17.89 16.02 -9.06
CA VAL A 131 17.00 15.22 -8.21
C VAL A 131 16.91 15.88 -6.83
N LEU A 132 15.69 16.25 -6.45
CA LEU A 132 15.39 16.83 -5.14
C LEU A 132 15.02 15.76 -4.11
N LYS A 133 14.28 14.73 -4.55
CA LYS A 133 13.85 13.63 -3.69
C LYS A 133 13.49 12.41 -4.54
N THR A 134 13.82 11.23 -4.03
CA THR A 134 13.31 9.94 -4.53
C THR A 134 12.57 9.24 -3.42
N GLN A 135 11.43 8.66 -3.74
CA GLN A 135 10.61 7.89 -2.78
C GLN A 135 10.03 6.66 -3.47
N THR A 136 10.11 5.51 -2.79
CA THR A 136 9.44 4.29 -3.22
C THR A 136 8.07 4.21 -2.56
N VAL A 137 7.05 3.90 -3.35
CA VAL A 137 5.66 3.73 -2.90
C VAL A 137 5.08 2.42 -3.41
N ALA A 138 4.17 1.82 -2.67
CA ALA A 138 3.43 0.65 -3.15
C ALA A 138 2.46 1.06 -4.25
N SER A 139 2.15 0.13 -5.15
CA SER A 139 1.15 0.33 -6.21
C SER A 139 -0.16 0.91 -5.65
N GLY A 140 -0.66 1.97 -6.25
CA GLY A 140 -1.82 2.73 -5.77
C GLY A 140 -1.51 3.68 -4.61
N GLY A 141 -0.28 3.70 -4.10
CA GLY A 141 0.16 4.62 -3.04
C GLY A 141 0.44 6.04 -3.54
N SER A 142 0.80 6.92 -2.61
CA SER A 142 1.13 8.32 -2.89
C SER A 142 2.49 8.67 -2.34
N ALA A 143 3.26 9.45 -3.11
CA ALA A 143 4.50 10.03 -2.63
C ALA A 143 4.24 11.39 -1.97
N THR A 144 5.14 11.77 -1.05
CA THR A 144 5.13 13.09 -0.41
C THR A 144 6.17 13.97 -1.08
N PRO A 145 5.78 15.10 -1.67
CA PRO A 145 6.74 16.00 -2.31
C PRO A 145 7.76 16.54 -1.29
N PRO A 146 8.95 16.98 -1.74
CA PRO A 146 9.89 17.73 -0.92
C PRO A 146 9.37 19.15 -0.64
N SER A 147 10.10 19.92 0.16
CA SER A 147 9.86 21.36 0.29
C SER A 147 9.93 22.04 -1.08
N ASN A 148 9.16 23.12 -1.25
CA ASN A 148 9.15 23.88 -2.50
C ASN A 148 10.56 24.40 -2.83
N PRO A 149 11.10 24.06 -4.00
CA PRO A 149 12.41 24.56 -4.40
C PRO A 149 12.35 26.04 -4.80
N THR A 150 13.49 26.69 -4.83
CA THR A 150 13.61 28.11 -5.18
C THR A 150 14.36 28.26 -6.49
N ARG A 151 13.98 29.28 -7.28
CA ARG A 151 14.66 29.66 -8.53
C ARG A 151 14.66 31.17 -8.68
N ASP A 152 15.86 31.73 -8.88
CA ASP A 152 16.01 33.17 -9.05
C ASP A 152 15.19 33.74 -10.22
N GLY A 153 14.42 34.78 -9.94
CA GLY A 153 13.52 35.39 -10.92
C GLY A 153 12.24 34.61 -11.23
N TYR A 154 11.94 33.57 -10.46
CA TYR A 154 10.74 32.75 -10.63
C TYR A 154 10.08 32.44 -9.29
N THR A 155 8.79 32.26 -9.33
CA THR A 155 7.99 31.74 -8.21
C THR A 155 7.59 30.29 -8.49
N PHE A 156 7.80 29.39 -7.52
CA PHE A 156 7.34 28.00 -7.62
C PHE A 156 5.82 27.97 -7.75
N SER A 157 5.31 27.29 -8.80
CA SER A 157 3.87 27.20 -9.10
C SER A 157 3.27 25.83 -8.84
N GLY A 158 4.09 24.82 -8.53
CA GLY A 158 3.63 23.47 -8.23
C GLY A 158 4.50 22.38 -8.81
N TRP A 159 4.05 21.16 -8.69
CA TRP A 159 4.67 19.96 -9.24
C TRP A 159 3.92 19.51 -10.48
N SER A 160 4.63 19.13 -11.57
CA SER A 160 4.02 18.52 -12.75
C SER A 160 3.85 17.03 -12.54
N GLY A 161 2.76 16.47 -13.08
CA GLY A 161 2.51 15.03 -13.02
C GLY A 161 1.74 14.61 -11.77
N ASN A 162 1.42 13.30 -11.73
CA ASN A 162 0.63 12.74 -10.65
C ASN A 162 1.54 11.87 -9.76
N TYR A 163 1.64 12.22 -8.50
CA TYR A 163 2.37 11.48 -7.46
C TYR A 163 1.42 10.83 -6.42
N THR A 164 0.11 10.78 -6.73
CA THR A 164 -0.91 10.04 -5.99
C THR A 164 -1.43 8.88 -6.83
N ASN A 165 -1.83 7.78 -6.21
CA ASN A 165 -2.28 6.57 -6.91
C ASN A 165 -1.26 6.10 -7.97
N VAL A 166 0.01 5.98 -7.55
CA VAL A 166 1.14 5.66 -8.43
C VAL A 166 1.06 4.21 -8.87
N THR A 167 1.05 3.97 -10.19
CA THR A 167 0.95 2.63 -10.81
C THR A 167 2.13 2.30 -11.74
N ALA A 168 3.11 3.20 -11.84
CA ALA A 168 4.36 3.03 -12.58
C ALA A 168 5.42 3.98 -12.01
N ASP A 169 6.69 3.75 -12.35
CA ASP A 169 7.75 4.71 -12.05
C ASP A 169 7.46 6.04 -12.72
N VAL A 170 7.67 7.16 -12.01
CA VAL A 170 7.31 8.48 -12.48
C VAL A 170 8.31 9.55 -12.04
N ASP A 171 8.63 10.44 -12.99
CA ASP A 171 9.37 11.67 -12.75
C ASP A 171 8.41 12.85 -12.60
N ILE A 172 8.51 13.55 -11.50
CA ILE A 172 7.74 14.74 -11.15
C ILE A 172 8.66 15.94 -11.21
N LYS A 173 8.29 16.96 -11.98
CA LYS A 173 9.13 18.18 -12.16
C LYS A 173 8.55 19.39 -11.45
N ALA A 174 9.41 20.18 -10.84
CA ALA A 174 9.05 21.48 -10.33
C ALA A 174 8.65 22.42 -11.47
N GLN A 175 7.54 23.12 -11.28
CA GLN A 175 7.03 24.14 -12.20
C GLN A 175 7.19 25.52 -11.59
N TYR A 176 7.48 26.50 -12.46
CA TYR A 176 7.74 27.86 -12.05
C TYR A 176 7.06 28.85 -12.99
N THR A 177 6.57 29.90 -12.40
CA THR A 177 6.11 31.07 -13.13
C THR A 177 7.21 32.15 -13.07
N LYS A 178 7.60 32.69 -14.22
CA LYS A 178 8.55 33.79 -14.25
C LYS A 178 7.96 34.98 -13.47
N ASN A 179 8.72 35.49 -12.54
CA ASN A 179 8.32 36.72 -11.87
C ASN A 179 8.27 37.81 -12.95
N SER A 180 7.12 38.46 -13.05
CA SER A 180 7.10 39.71 -13.80
C SER A 180 8.07 40.65 -13.08
N SER A 181 9.29 40.76 -13.59
CA SER A 181 10.04 41.96 -13.33
C SER A 181 9.09 43.04 -13.81
N GLY A 182 8.51 43.74 -12.89
CA GLY A 182 7.78 44.96 -13.24
C GLY A 182 8.79 45.98 -13.76
N GLY A 183 9.34 45.65 -14.87
CA GLY A 183 10.12 46.45 -15.74
C GLY A 183 9.44 46.40 -17.08
N ASP A 184 8.23 46.87 -17.14
CA ASP A 184 7.84 47.52 -18.36
C ASP A 184 8.81 48.70 -18.49
N ASP A 185 9.90 48.48 -19.24
CA ASP A 185 10.67 49.54 -19.77
C ASP A 185 9.78 50.26 -20.81
N THR A 186 8.75 50.90 -20.31
CA THR A 186 8.08 51.94 -21.04
C THR A 186 9.03 53.13 -21.03
N SER A 187 10.11 52.97 -21.80
CA SER A 187 10.88 54.14 -22.21
C SER A 187 9.95 55.03 -23.02
N VAL A 188 9.31 55.97 -22.34
CA VAL A 188 8.52 56.98 -23.02
C VAL A 188 9.50 57.87 -23.74
N LYS A 189 9.73 57.58 -25.00
CA LYS A 189 10.55 58.40 -25.88
C LYS A 189 9.75 59.65 -26.24
N ASN A 190 10.40 60.81 -26.11
CA ASN A 190 9.91 62.10 -26.57
C ASN A 190 8.78 62.79 -25.76
N ILE A 191 8.86 62.77 -24.44
CA ILE A 191 8.07 63.70 -23.64
C ILE A 191 8.66 65.11 -23.84
N LYS A 192 7.81 66.01 -24.32
CA LYS A 192 8.14 67.44 -24.44
C LYS A 192 7.46 68.22 -23.33
N ILE A 193 8.19 69.06 -22.64
CA ILE A 193 7.63 70.05 -21.75
C ILE A 193 7.97 71.39 -22.39
N GLY A 194 6.98 72.07 -22.98
CA GLY A 194 7.17 73.25 -23.85
C GLY A 194 7.88 72.84 -25.14
N SER A 195 8.90 73.61 -25.53
CA SER A 195 9.75 73.35 -26.69
C SER A 195 10.96 72.42 -26.37
N SER A 196 11.12 71.97 -25.16
CA SER A 196 12.28 71.17 -24.70
C SER A 196 11.96 69.71 -24.68
N THR A 197 12.83 68.86 -25.23
CA THR A 197 12.72 67.40 -25.23
C THR A 197 13.31 66.81 -23.96
N ILE A 198 12.63 65.94 -23.32
CA ILE A 198 13.17 65.14 -22.19
C ILE A 198 13.89 63.93 -22.76
N ASP A 199 15.21 63.89 -22.57
CA ASP A 199 16.05 62.83 -23.14
C ASP A 199 15.87 61.46 -22.49
N LYS A 200 15.50 61.38 -21.22
CA LYS A 200 15.31 60.13 -20.50
C LYS A 200 14.29 60.30 -19.39
N LEU A 201 13.23 59.53 -19.43
CA LEU A 201 12.31 59.28 -18.33
C LEU A 201 12.43 57.80 -17.94
N TYR A 202 12.82 57.51 -16.70
CA TYR A 202 12.91 56.16 -16.19
C TYR A 202 11.81 55.97 -15.15
N LEU A 203 10.89 55.03 -15.42
CA LEU A 203 9.89 54.54 -14.49
C LEU A 203 10.33 53.15 -14.04
N GLY A 204 11.05 53.07 -12.95
CA GLY A 204 11.38 51.79 -12.35
C GLY A 204 10.29 51.36 -11.36
N THR A 205 10.03 50.06 -11.32
CA THR A 205 8.97 49.47 -10.49
C THR A 205 9.19 49.64 -9.01
N SER A 206 10.23 50.21 -8.62
CA SER A 206 10.38 50.27 -7.19
C SER A 206 11.17 51.42 -6.68
N GLN A 207 11.66 52.38 -7.39
CA GLN A 207 12.49 53.15 -6.53
C GLN A 207 12.88 54.53 -6.91
N ILE A 208 13.19 54.85 -8.10
CA ILE A 208 13.62 56.19 -8.40
C ILE A 208 13.04 56.60 -9.74
N VAL A 209 12.17 57.55 -9.69
CA VAL A 209 11.85 58.30 -10.90
C VAL A 209 12.69 59.56 -10.88
N LYS A 210 13.56 59.68 -11.85
CA LYS A 210 14.34 60.91 -12.05
C LYS A 210 13.96 61.53 -13.37
N VAL A 211 13.56 62.77 -13.34
CA VAL A 211 13.21 63.55 -14.50
C VAL A 211 14.28 64.62 -14.66
N TYR A 212 14.89 64.67 -15.82
CA TYR A 212 15.92 65.62 -16.17
C TYR A 212 15.46 66.52 -17.32
N LEU A 213 15.82 67.74 -17.29
CA LEU A 213 15.75 68.66 -18.44
C LEU A 213 17.20 69.06 -18.78
N GLY A 214 17.79 68.48 -19.82
CA GLY A 214 19.23 68.51 -20.02
C GLY A 214 19.95 67.92 -18.80
N ASP A 215 20.89 68.58 -18.24
CA ASP A 215 21.64 68.19 -17.05
C ASP A 215 20.95 68.58 -15.73
N ILE A 216 19.79 69.21 -15.80
CA ILE A 216 19.05 69.70 -14.62
C ILE A 216 18.09 68.60 -14.13
N LEU A 217 18.28 68.06 -12.90
CA LEU A 217 17.37 67.19 -12.20
C LEU A 217 16.13 67.98 -11.77
N LEU A 218 15.01 67.72 -12.39
CA LEU A 218 13.74 68.35 -12.06
C LEU A 218 12.97 67.61 -10.92
N TYR A 219 13.16 66.31 -10.82
CA TYR A 219 12.48 65.50 -9.81
C TYR A 219 13.27 64.23 -9.50
N SER A 220 13.39 63.90 -8.24
CA SER A 220 13.82 62.56 -7.83
C SER A 220 13.02 62.12 -6.64
N ASN A 221 12.48 60.91 -6.70
CA ASN A 221 11.85 60.24 -5.54
C ASN A 221 12.70 59.02 -5.18
N SER A 222 13.24 59.03 -3.97
CA SER A 222 13.93 57.89 -3.43
C SER A 222 13.01 57.23 -2.41
N THR A 223 12.40 56.10 -2.72
CA THR A 223 11.79 55.27 -1.67
C THR A 223 12.95 54.60 -0.93
N ARG A 224 13.14 54.95 0.34
CA ARG A 224 13.95 54.12 1.24
C ARG A 224 13.23 52.80 1.41
N GLY A 225 13.83 51.70 0.98
CA GLY A 225 13.38 50.39 1.39
C GLY A 225 13.51 50.24 2.89
N ASN A 226 12.46 49.77 3.50
CA ASN A 226 12.49 49.12 4.82
C ASN A 226 12.89 47.67 4.63
#